data_51d1c15c7777677e2de46874eb3c7633
#
_entry.id   51d1c15c7777677e2de46874eb3c7633
#
_cell.length_a   1.000
_cell.length_b   1.000
_cell.length_c   1.000
_cell.angle_alpha   90.00
_cell.angle_beta   90.00
_cell.angle_gamma   90.00
#
_symmetry.space_group_name_H-M   'P 1'
#
loop_
_entity.id
_entity.type
_entity.pdbx_description
1 polymer ?
#
loop_
_entity_poly.entity_id
_entity_poly.type
_entity_poly.pdbx_seq_one_letter_code
_entity_poly.pdbx_strand_id
1 'polypeptide(L)'
;MQLPSDPDTPGHPPERPAPRHCKELFWSFTWLALQGFGGVLAVVQRELVDRKGWLTNEEFIEDWAVAQILPGPNVVNLAVMVGDRYFGWRGALSALVGMLLMPLLVLLCLAVAYARFSAHPAVAGALRGMGAVAAGLVAAWRCAWR
;
A
#
# COMPACT_ATOMS: atom_id res chain seq x y z
N MET A 1 -7.92 -22.01 -45.59
CA MET A 1 -7.41 -23.18 -44.88
C MET A 1 -6.66 -22.64 -43.67
N GLN A 2 -7.37 -22.46 -42.55
CA GLN A 2 -6.83 -21.93 -41.30
C GLN A 2 -6.24 -23.09 -40.52
N LEU A 3 -4.95 -23.04 -40.27
CA LEU A 3 -4.26 -23.99 -39.36
C LEU A 3 -4.77 -23.78 -37.93
N PRO A 4 -5.04 -24.85 -37.19
CA PRO A 4 -5.39 -24.73 -35.78
C PRO A 4 -4.22 -24.11 -35.03
N SER A 5 -4.47 -23.11 -34.24
CA SER A 5 -3.50 -22.52 -33.32
C SER A 5 -3.11 -23.58 -32.28
N ASP A 6 -1.85 -24.00 -32.34
CA ASP A 6 -1.23 -24.95 -31.41
C ASP A 6 -1.16 -24.31 -30.02
N PRO A 7 -1.76 -24.93 -28.98
CA PRO A 7 -1.72 -24.38 -27.62
C PRO A 7 -0.35 -24.44 -26.95
N ASP A 8 0.64 -25.11 -27.60
CA ASP A 8 1.98 -25.31 -27.03
C ASP A 8 3.05 -24.38 -27.65
N THR A 9 2.67 -23.28 -28.30
CA THR A 9 3.67 -22.32 -28.76
C THR A 9 4.30 -21.60 -27.55
N PRO A 10 5.61 -21.80 -27.25
CA PRO A 10 6.28 -21.12 -26.16
C PRO A 10 6.47 -19.65 -26.55
N GLY A 11 5.63 -18.76 -26.06
CA GLY A 11 5.75 -17.34 -26.38
C GLY A 11 4.57 -16.45 -26.00
N HIS A 12 3.42 -17.01 -25.61
CA HIS A 12 2.37 -16.19 -25.01
C HIS A 12 2.42 -16.35 -23.51
N PRO A 13 2.84 -15.29 -22.77
CA PRO A 13 2.64 -15.28 -21.32
C PRO A 13 1.13 -15.46 -21.07
N PRO A 14 0.73 -16.28 -20.09
CA PRO A 14 -0.68 -16.48 -19.77
C PRO A 14 -1.33 -15.10 -19.60
N GLU A 15 -2.50 -14.91 -20.24
CA GLU A 15 -3.27 -13.66 -20.12
C GLU A 15 -3.58 -13.42 -18.65
N ARG A 16 -2.76 -12.58 -18.03
CA ARG A 16 -2.89 -12.26 -16.61
C ARG A 16 -4.04 -11.28 -16.44
N PRO A 17 -4.82 -11.40 -15.37
CA PRO A 17 -5.81 -10.38 -15.06
C PRO A 17 -5.09 -9.04 -14.89
N ALA A 18 -5.36 -8.11 -15.79
CA ALA A 18 -4.90 -6.74 -15.72
C ALA A 18 -6.03 -5.85 -15.17
N PRO A 19 -5.73 -4.78 -14.47
CA PRO A 19 -6.75 -3.84 -14.03
C PRO A 19 -7.47 -3.26 -15.25
N ARG A 20 -8.80 -3.32 -15.26
CA ARG A 20 -9.61 -2.89 -16.40
C ARG A 20 -9.78 -1.38 -16.48
N HIS A 21 -9.72 -0.70 -15.33
CA HIS A 21 -9.95 0.74 -15.22
C HIS A 21 -9.08 1.37 -14.13
N CYS A 22 -8.72 2.64 -14.29
CA CYS A 22 -8.03 3.41 -13.24
C CYS A 22 -8.78 3.42 -11.90
N LYS A 23 -10.12 3.29 -11.91
CA LYS A 23 -10.94 3.18 -10.70
C LYS A 23 -10.64 1.92 -9.88
N GLU A 24 -10.30 0.83 -10.55
CA GLU A 24 -9.95 -0.43 -9.88
C GLU A 24 -8.61 -0.29 -9.17
N LEU A 25 -7.63 0.35 -9.80
CA LEU A 25 -6.37 0.73 -9.17
C LEU A 25 -6.60 1.61 -7.93
N PHE A 26 -7.35 2.69 -8.10
CA PHE A 26 -7.69 3.60 -7.01
C PHE A 26 -8.28 2.85 -5.80
N TRP A 27 -9.28 2.01 -6.02
CA TRP A 27 -9.95 1.28 -4.94
C TRP A 27 -9.05 0.23 -4.28
N SER A 28 -8.25 -0.49 -5.08
CA SER A 28 -7.30 -1.48 -4.57
C SER A 28 -6.22 -0.84 -3.70
N PHE A 29 -5.64 0.27 -4.13
CA PHE A 29 -4.64 0.98 -3.35
C PHE A 29 -5.23 1.72 -2.14
N THR A 30 -6.47 2.19 -2.22
CA THR A 30 -7.20 2.71 -1.06
C THR A 30 -7.39 1.63 0.01
N TRP A 31 -7.80 0.43 -0.40
CA TRP A 31 -7.97 -0.70 0.51
C TRP A 31 -6.65 -1.16 1.12
N LEU A 32 -5.59 -1.18 0.32
CA LEU A 32 -4.23 -1.46 0.78
C LEU A 32 -3.76 -0.46 1.84
N ALA A 33 -4.00 0.83 1.61
CA ALA A 33 -3.62 1.88 2.54
C ALA A 33 -4.30 1.73 3.92
N LEU A 34 -5.55 1.27 3.95
CA LEU A 34 -6.28 1.03 5.20
C LEU A 34 -5.80 -0.23 5.95
N GLN A 35 -5.29 -1.23 5.24
CA GLN A 35 -4.81 -2.48 5.83
C GLN A 35 -3.32 -2.46 6.19
N GLY A 36 -2.57 -1.46 5.75
CA GLY A 36 -1.11 -1.37 5.89
C GLY A 36 -0.55 -1.25 7.32
N PHE A 37 -1.42 -1.26 8.33
CA PHE A 37 -1.01 -1.24 9.73
C PHE A 37 -0.57 -2.65 10.18
N GLY A 38 0.73 -2.89 10.26
CA GLY A 38 1.27 -4.12 10.86
C GLY A 38 2.03 -5.07 9.95
N GLY A 39 2.32 -4.69 8.71
CA GLY A 39 3.09 -5.55 7.78
C GLY A 39 2.77 -5.26 6.33
N VAL A 40 3.03 -4.03 5.94
CA VAL A 40 2.66 -3.49 4.62
C VAL A 40 3.13 -4.39 3.47
N LEU A 41 4.35 -4.95 3.54
CA LEU A 41 4.92 -5.81 2.50
C LEU A 41 4.05 -7.04 2.23
N ALA A 42 3.70 -7.78 3.29
CA ALA A 42 2.91 -9.00 3.16
C ALA A 42 1.48 -8.73 2.63
N VAL A 43 0.89 -7.61 3.05
CA VAL A 43 -0.46 -7.20 2.59
C VAL A 43 -0.43 -6.82 1.12
N VAL A 44 0.57 -6.05 0.70
CA VAL A 44 0.73 -5.62 -0.70
C VAL A 44 1.02 -6.81 -1.61
N GLN A 45 1.93 -7.70 -1.21
CA GLN A 45 2.23 -8.93 -1.95
C GLN A 45 0.97 -9.78 -2.12
N ARG A 46 0.28 -10.07 -1.03
CA ARG A 46 -0.96 -10.83 -1.05
C ARG A 46 -2.03 -10.22 -1.95
N GLU A 47 -2.20 -8.91 -1.94
CA GLU A 47 -3.20 -8.24 -2.76
C GLU A 47 -2.83 -8.24 -4.25
N LEU A 48 -1.59 -7.89 -4.60
CA LEU A 48 -1.16 -7.72 -5.99
C LEU A 48 -0.81 -9.05 -6.67
N VAL A 49 -0.25 -10.00 -5.93
CA VAL A 49 0.18 -11.30 -6.46
C VAL A 49 -0.92 -12.34 -6.29
N ASP A 50 -1.34 -12.64 -5.03
CA ASP A 50 -2.22 -13.77 -4.77
C ASP A 50 -3.68 -13.48 -5.13
N ARG A 51 -4.17 -12.29 -4.80
CA ARG A 51 -5.59 -11.94 -4.95
C ARG A 51 -5.93 -11.37 -6.32
N LYS A 52 -5.14 -10.43 -6.80
CA LYS A 52 -5.37 -9.75 -8.08
C LYS A 52 -4.64 -10.42 -9.24
N GLY A 53 -3.51 -11.10 -8.98
CA GLY A 53 -2.69 -11.71 -10.02
C GLY A 53 -2.11 -10.71 -11.01
N TRP A 54 -2.00 -9.43 -10.61
CA TRP A 54 -1.47 -8.38 -11.48
C TRP A 54 0.04 -8.50 -11.67
N LEU A 55 0.75 -9.00 -10.64
CA LEU A 55 2.19 -9.22 -10.66
C LEU A 55 2.49 -10.68 -10.36
N THR A 56 3.58 -11.20 -10.92
CA THR A 56 4.19 -12.43 -10.41
C THR A 56 4.95 -12.13 -9.13
N ASN A 57 5.32 -13.19 -8.41
CA ASN A 57 6.14 -13.05 -7.21
C ASN A 57 7.52 -12.47 -7.54
N GLU A 58 8.10 -12.85 -8.69
CA GLU A 58 9.38 -12.34 -9.19
C GLU A 58 9.28 -10.86 -9.53
N GLU A 59 8.28 -10.46 -10.34
CA GLU A 59 8.03 -9.05 -10.68
C GLU A 59 7.79 -8.20 -9.43
N PHE A 60 7.07 -8.73 -8.45
CA PHE A 60 6.84 -8.04 -7.19
C PHE A 60 8.14 -7.78 -6.42
N ILE A 61 9.03 -8.78 -6.35
CA ILE A 61 10.33 -8.65 -5.66
C ILE A 61 11.21 -7.61 -6.36
N GLU A 62 11.24 -7.63 -7.70
CA GLU A 62 12.00 -6.66 -8.50
C GLU A 62 11.47 -5.25 -8.31
N ASP A 63 10.17 -5.04 -8.47
CA ASP A 63 9.51 -3.74 -8.29
C ASP A 63 9.67 -3.23 -6.85
N TRP A 64 9.60 -4.14 -5.86
CA TRP A 64 9.83 -3.78 -4.47
C TRP A 64 11.26 -3.34 -4.21
N ALA A 65 12.25 -4.01 -4.79
CA ALA A 65 13.65 -3.62 -4.67
C ALA A 65 13.90 -2.23 -5.27
N VAL A 66 13.32 -1.96 -6.45
CA VAL A 66 13.40 -0.62 -7.08
C VAL A 66 12.70 0.43 -6.23
N ALA A 67 11.52 0.13 -5.68
CA ALA A 67 10.76 1.04 -4.83
C ALA A 67 11.54 1.46 -3.56
N GLN A 68 12.44 0.60 -3.06
CA GLN A 68 13.29 0.90 -1.90
C GLN A 68 14.43 1.88 -2.22
N ILE A 69 14.87 1.95 -3.47
CA ILE A 69 15.94 2.86 -3.90
C ILE A 69 15.39 4.26 -4.15
N LEU A 70 14.12 4.36 -4.54
CA LEU A 70 13.47 5.64 -4.82
C LEU A 70 13.21 6.43 -3.53
N PRO A 71 13.41 7.75 -3.54
CA PRO A 71 13.08 8.59 -2.39
C PRO A 71 11.57 8.59 -2.15
N GLY A 72 11.15 8.37 -0.90
CA GLY A 72 9.75 8.37 -0.50
C GLY A 72 9.30 7.05 0.16
N PRO A 73 8.02 6.95 0.54
CA PRO A 73 7.49 5.72 1.11
C PRO A 73 7.47 4.59 0.07
N ASN A 74 8.11 3.47 0.34
CA ASN A 74 8.29 2.36 -0.59
C ASN A 74 6.98 1.88 -1.21
N VAL A 75 5.91 1.81 -0.43
CA VAL A 75 4.60 1.35 -0.91
C VAL A 75 3.96 2.34 -1.87
N VAL A 76 4.17 3.63 -1.65
CA VAL A 76 3.70 4.69 -2.56
C VAL A 76 4.47 4.61 -3.87
N ASN A 77 5.80 4.43 -3.82
CA ASN A 77 6.63 4.24 -5.00
C ASN A 77 6.17 3.03 -5.80
N LEU A 78 5.94 1.89 -5.14
CA LEU A 78 5.41 0.69 -5.79
C LEU A 78 4.02 0.94 -6.41
N ALA A 79 3.11 1.63 -5.72
CA ALA A 79 1.79 1.95 -6.23
C ALA A 79 1.85 2.80 -7.51
N VAL A 80 2.75 3.78 -7.54
CA VAL A 80 3.00 4.64 -8.72
C VAL A 80 3.56 3.80 -9.87
N MET A 81 4.55 2.93 -9.61
CA MET A 81 5.16 2.05 -10.62
C MET A 81 4.13 1.10 -11.24
N VAL A 82 3.32 0.44 -10.41
CA VAL A 82 2.24 -0.44 -10.89
C VAL A 82 1.20 0.35 -11.67
N GLY A 83 0.81 1.53 -11.18
CA GLY A 83 -0.13 2.40 -11.89
C GLY A 83 0.37 2.84 -13.27
N ASP A 84 1.65 3.23 -13.34
CA ASP A 84 2.29 3.65 -14.59
C ASP A 84 2.40 2.50 -15.58
N ARG A 85 2.73 1.30 -15.13
CA ARG A 85 2.83 0.09 -15.97
C ARG A 85 1.54 -0.21 -16.75
N TYR A 86 0.36 -0.01 -16.14
CA TYR A 86 -0.92 -0.36 -16.76
C TYR A 86 -1.61 0.77 -17.52
N PHE A 87 -1.54 2.00 -17.03
CA PHE A 87 -2.26 3.15 -17.60
C PHE A 87 -1.41 4.41 -17.76
N GLY A 88 -0.06 4.27 -17.69
CA GLY A 88 0.84 5.40 -17.76
C GLY A 88 0.59 6.40 -16.61
N TRP A 89 0.92 7.67 -16.83
CA TRP A 89 0.84 8.72 -15.83
C TRP A 89 -0.55 8.88 -15.16
N ARG A 90 -1.63 8.53 -15.89
CA ARG A 90 -3.01 8.57 -15.37
C ARG A 90 -3.24 7.46 -14.34
N GLY A 91 -2.68 6.27 -14.59
CA GLY A 91 -2.69 5.17 -13.64
C GLY A 91 -1.84 5.46 -12.41
N ALA A 92 -0.64 6.02 -12.61
CA ALA A 92 0.23 6.45 -11.53
C ALA A 92 -0.44 7.45 -10.59
N LEU A 93 -1.09 8.48 -11.14
CA LEU A 93 -1.85 9.46 -10.35
C LEU A 93 -3.05 8.83 -9.64
N SER A 94 -3.77 7.93 -10.30
CA SER A 94 -4.92 7.25 -9.71
C SER A 94 -4.52 6.38 -8.51
N ALA A 95 -3.42 5.63 -8.65
CA ALA A 95 -2.85 4.81 -7.58
C ALA A 95 -2.35 5.66 -6.41
N LEU A 96 -1.63 6.75 -6.72
CA LEU A 96 -1.13 7.69 -5.73
C LEU A 96 -2.25 8.34 -4.92
N VAL A 97 -3.27 8.88 -5.60
CA VAL A 97 -4.41 9.52 -4.95
C VAL A 97 -5.19 8.49 -4.13
N GLY A 98 -5.42 7.28 -4.66
CA GLY A 98 -6.09 6.21 -3.92
C GLY A 98 -5.37 5.84 -2.63
N MET A 99 -4.04 5.82 -2.67
CA MET A 99 -3.22 5.47 -1.51
C MET A 99 -3.14 6.55 -0.45
N LEU A 100 -3.15 7.83 -0.84
CA LEU A 100 -2.98 8.96 0.08
C LEU A 100 -4.30 9.53 0.58
N LEU A 101 -5.37 9.51 -0.22
CA LEU A 101 -6.62 10.21 0.06
C LEU A 101 -7.30 9.67 1.33
N MET A 102 -7.43 8.35 1.45
CA MET A 102 -8.12 7.74 2.60
C MET A 102 -7.40 7.94 3.93
N PRO A 103 -6.10 7.64 4.05
CA PRO A 103 -5.35 7.96 5.27
C PRO A 103 -5.40 9.44 5.62
N LEU A 104 -5.34 10.33 4.63
CA LEU A 104 -5.45 11.76 4.85
C LEU A 104 -6.81 12.15 5.42
N LEU A 105 -7.90 11.63 4.85
CA LEU A 105 -9.25 11.89 5.36
C LEU A 105 -9.43 11.37 6.80
N VAL A 106 -8.94 10.17 7.09
CA VAL A 106 -8.96 9.60 8.44
C VAL A 106 -8.19 10.50 9.40
N LEU A 107 -6.99 10.94 9.01
CA LEU A 107 -6.16 11.83 9.82
C LEU A 107 -6.84 13.17 10.08
N LEU A 108 -7.45 13.76 9.05
CA LEU A 108 -8.19 15.01 9.20
C LEU A 108 -9.41 14.86 10.12
N CYS A 109 -10.18 13.78 9.97
CA CYS A 109 -11.30 13.48 10.87
C CYS A 109 -10.83 13.34 12.32
N LEU A 110 -9.73 12.62 12.54
CA LEU A 110 -9.14 12.46 13.88
C LEU A 110 -8.63 13.81 14.43
N ALA A 111 -8.02 14.64 13.58
CA ALA A 111 -7.53 15.96 13.98
C ALA A 111 -8.69 16.89 14.40
N VAL A 112 -9.78 16.89 13.62
CA VAL A 112 -10.99 17.65 13.95
C VAL A 112 -11.64 17.13 15.24
N ALA A 113 -11.75 15.80 15.39
CA ALA A 113 -12.27 15.18 16.60
C ALA A 113 -11.41 15.55 17.81
N TYR A 114 -10.09 15.49 17.67
CA TYR A 114 -9.16 15.91 18.71
C TYR A 114 -9.34 17.39 19.08
N ALA A 115 -9.43 18.29 18.08
CA ALA A 115 -9.63 19.72 18.34
C ALA A 115 -10.93 20.00 19.10
N ARG A 116 -11.98 19.21 18.85
CA ARG A 116 -13.27 19.34 19.56
C ARG A 116 -13.25 18.78 20.97
N PHE A 117 -12.52 17.71 21.21
CA PHE A 117 -12.52 16.96 22.47
C PHE A 117 -11.23 17.10 23.31
N SER A 118 -10.26 17.90 22.85
CA SER A 118 -8.96 18.07 23.52
C SER A 118 -9.06 18.57 24.98
N ALA A 119 -10.11 19.35 25.29
CA ALA A 119 -10.37 19.82 26.65
C ALA A 119 -10.95 18.76 27.59
N HIS A 120 -11.34 17.58 27.07
CA HIS A 120 -11.92 16.52 27.88
C HIS A 120 -10.83 15.76 28.66
N PRO A 121 -10.92 15.65 30.00
CA PRO A 121 -9.85 15.04 30.81
C PRO A 121 -9.55 13.59 30.44
N ALA A 122 -10.54 12.84 29.94
CA ALA A 122 -10.37 11.47 29.46
C ALA A 122 -9.46 11.38 28.20
N VAL A 123 -9.58 12.36 27.28
CA VAL A 123 -8.74 12.41 26.05
C VAL A 123 -7.30 12.75 26.41
N ALA A 124 -7.10 13.71 27.31
CA ALA A 124 -5.78 14.07 27.81
C ALA A 124 -5.12 12.89 28.55
N GLY A 125 -5.88 12.13 29.33
CA GLY A 125 -5.41 10.91 30.02
C GLY A 125 -4.99 9.81 29.04
N ALA A 126 -5.81 9.55 28.02
CA ALA A 126 -5.50 8.55 26.99
C ALA A 126 -4.21 8.88 26.21
N LEU A 127 -4.04 10.14 25.83
CA LEU A 127 -2.83 10.59 25.12
C LEU A 127 -1.57 10.50 25.97
N ARG A 128 -1.65 10.85 27.26
CA ARG A 128 -0.54 10.67 28.21
C ARG A 128 -0.19 9.19 28.38
N GLY A 129 -1.21 8.33 28.47
CA GLY A 129 -1.01 6.88 28.57
C GLY A 129 -0.34 6.31 27.31
N MET A 130 -0.78 6.68 26.11
CA MET A 130 -0.14 6.26 24.86
C MET A 130 1.31 6.75 24.76
N GLY A 131 1.58 8.00 25.15
CA GLY A 131 2.93 8.55 25.20
C GLY A 131 3.84 7.81 26.18
N ALA A 132 3.34 7.46 27.36
CA ALA A 132 4.10 6.69 28.36
C ALA A 132 4.43 5.27 27.86
N VAL A 133 3.49 4.59 27.20
CA VAL A 133 3.72 3.26 26.60
C VAL A 133 4.76 3.34 25.49
N ALA A 134 4.65 4.33 24.59
CA ALA A 134 5.62 4.51 23.51
C ALA A 134 7.02 4.80 24.07
N ALA A 135 7.14 5.67 25.06
CA ALA A 135 8.41 5.98 25.72
C ALA A 135 8.99 4.74 26.44
N GLY A 136 8.13 3.96 27.11
CA GLY A 136 8.52 2.71 27.76
C GLY A 136 9.05 1.67 26.78
N LEU A 137 8.42 1.50 25.63
CA LEU A 137 8.88 0.60 24.57
C LEU A 137 10.25 1.01 24.01
N VAL A 138 10.44 2.30 23.76
CA VAL A 138 11.75 2.82 23.29
C VAL A 138 12.83 2.61 24.34
N ALA A 139 12.53 2.87 25.62
CA ALA A 139 13.47 2.66 26.72
C ALA A 139 13.82 1.17 26.89
N ALA A 140 12.83 0.28 26.85
CA ALA A 140 13.03 -1.16 26.94
C ALA A 140 13.92 -1.68 25.80
N TRP A 141 13.68 -1.18 24.57
CA TRP A 141 14.49 -1.56 23.42
C TRP A 141 15.95 -1.12 23.56
N ARG A 142 16.19 0.09 24.06
CA ARG A 142 17.56 0.59 24.35
C ARG A 142 18.27 -0.21 25.44
N CYS A 143 17.54 -0.71 26.44
CA CYS A 143 18.10 -1.57 27.48
C CYS A 143 18.43 -2.98 26.99
N ALA A 144 17.64 -3.52 26.06
CA ALA A 144 17.85 -4.87 25.51
C ALA A 144 19.09 -4.96 24.60
N TRP A 145 19.57 -3.83 24.06
CA TRP A 145 20.75 -3.77 23.17
C TRP A 145 22.04 -3.29 23.90
N ARG A 146 22.05 -3.25 25.21
CA ARG A 146 23.24 -2.96 26.04
C ARG A 146 23.77 -4.21 26.72
#